data_9e0864801e12ebcd8b6778c9402d19b8
#
_entry.id   9e0864801e12ebcd8b6778c9402d19b8
#
_cell.length_a   1.000
_cell.length_b   1.000
_cell.length_c   1.000
_cell.angle_alpha   90.00
_cell.angle_beta   90.00
_cell.angle_gamma   90.00
#
_symmetry.space_group_name_H-M   'P 1'
#
loop_
_entity.id
_entity.type
_entity.pdbx_description
1 polymer ?
#
loop_
_entity_poly.entity_id
_entity_poly.type
_entity_poly.pdbx_seq_one_letter_code
_entity_poly.pdbx_strand_id
1 'polypeptide(L)'
;MRTNNMMKAACLMLMASATTSAFAQKMNIEHKGDTTIIKVENPTKYLLLPIQEEKDEAQVLLDTGSKDDTWMDVRLAQNGSDYYVPFALGKGKTATVKILGLKKDALALNLLKLSDTFDTTNTDYYRPSYHFTPLYGWMNDPNGMVYKDGEYHLYFQYNPYGSKWGNMHWGHAVSKDLVHWEHLDPAIARDPVGHIFSGSSVIDKKNTAGFGKNAIIAIYTNNSVNHDEVQCIAYSNDNGRTFTKYEGNPVLTPFDGLKDFRDPKVFWYEKGKCWYMIVSADKEMRLYKSKNLKKWNYVSAFGKGIGQQPCQYECPDFFQLPVNGDKKKMKWVMTMNINPGCWFGGSATEYFVGDFDGKKFTCPDANEVKWLDWGKDHYATVTFSNTGDRVLGITWMSNWQYANLTPFKQNRGANGLPRELKLYEKNGKYYVSANVAPEVYALRKETKDLADASVADAKDLKGVAANMNGAFEIEADVTPDANGIAGIEISNNKRERTLIYFDMKQGKVVMDRTESGLTDFGKQAVPHDIELAWDKQRAAEGKEPARIANSINYKNDFALATWAPLSLCEDGKKTYHVDIFVDKSSVELFVDGGRIAMTNLVFPVAPYENLKLYTQGGKAEFKNLKVHKLGL
;
A
#
# COMPACT_ATOMS: atom_id res chain seq x y z
N MET A 1 30.79 -78.95 -0.90
CA MET A 1 30.59 -79.69 -2.20
C MET A 1 29.36 -79.11 -2.90
N ARG A 2 29.59 -78.68 -4.15
CA ARG A 2 28.60 -78.43 -5.24
C ARG A 2 27.55 -77.37 -5.05
N THR A 3 27.66 -76.26 -5.68
CA THR A 3 27.63 -75.76 -7.08
C THR A 3 26.25 -75.25 -7.50
N ASN A 4 26.25 -73.95 -7.75
CA ASN A 4 25.66 -73.22 -8.84
C ASN A 4 24.29 -73.66 -9.45
N ASN A 5 23.35 -72.75 -9.51
CA ASN A 5 22.99 -72.24 -10.84
C ASN A 5 22.18 -70.89 -10.72
N MET A 6 22.72 -69.89 -11.37
CA MET A 6 22.11 -68.63 -11.71
C MET A 6 21.06 -68.82 -12.80
N MET A 7 19.85 -68.30 -12.59
CA MET A 7 18.94 -68.06 -13.70
C MET A 7 18.63 -66.58 -13.80
N LYS A 8 19.16 -65.96 -14.84
CA LYS A 8 18.89 -64.59 -15.25
C LYS A 8 17.46 -64.52 -15.79
N ALA A 9 16.58 -63.73 -15.10
CA ALA A 9 15.34 -63.26 -15.68
C ALA A 9 15.58 -61.86 -16.27
N ALA A 10 15.58 -61.77 -17.58
CA ALA A 10 15.62 -60.52 -18.31
C ALA A 10 14.22 -59.92 -18.32
N CYS A 11 13.98 -58.84 -17.55
CA CYS A 11 12.81 -57.98 -17.73
C CYS A 11 13.09 -57.06 -18.91
N LEU A 12 12.40 -57.30 -20.02
CA LEU A 12 12.24 -56.31 -21.08
C LEU A 12 11.29 -55.20 -20.56
N MET A 13 11.87 -54.05 -20.22
CA MET A 13 11.12 -52.80 -20.13
C MET A 13 10.87 -52.28 -21.55
N LEU A 14 9.65 -52.39 -22.04
CA LEU A 14 9.17 -51.58 -23.15
C LEU A 14 9.10 -50.12 -22.66
N MET A 15 10.08 -49.33 -23.02
CA MET A 15 9.96 -47.88 -23.02
C MET A 15 9.02 -47.48 -24.15
N ALA A 16 7.76 -47.25 -23.81
CA ALA A 16 6.86 -46.48 -24.69
C ALA A 16 7.39 -45.05 -24.71
N SER A 17 8.18 -44.69 -25.70
CA SER A 17 8.51 -43.32 -26.04
C SER A 17 7.25 -42.64 -26.52
N ALA A 18 6.54 -41.99 -25.63
CA ALA A 18 5.56 -41.00 -26.01
C ALA A 18 6.32 -39.83 -26.66
N THR A 19 6.43 -39.85 -27.96
CA THR A 19 6.81 -38.70 -28.75
C THR A 19 5.66 -37.69 -28.65
N THR A 20 5.65 -36.89 -27.63
CA THR A 20 4.95 -35.59 -27.69
C THR A 20 5.68 -34.79 -28.74
N SER A 21 5.09 -34.68 -29.92
CA SER A 21 5.49 -33.69 -30.91
C SER A 21 5.36 -32.32 -30.24
N ALA A 22 6.47 -31.80 -29.70
CA ALA A 22 6.56 -30.43 -29.30
C ALA A 22 6.37 -29.61 -30.57
N PHE A 23 5.18 -29.05 -30.76
CA PHE A 23 4.94 -28.02 -31.77
C PHE A 23 5.91 -26.88 -31.44
N ALA A 24 6.91 -26.67 -32.31
CA ALA A 24 7.85 -25.58 -32.11
C ALA A 24 7.09 -24.27 -32.02
N GLN A 25 7.22 -23.59 -30.89
CA GLN A 25 6.65 -22.28 -30.68
C GLN A 25 7.33 -21.32 -31.66
N LYS A 26 6.57 -20.63 -32.49
CA LYS A 26 7.09 -19.71 -33.48
C LYS A 26 6.57 -18.30 -33.20
N MET A 27 7.50 -17.40 -32.98
CA MET A 27 7.23 -15.97 -32.82
C MET A 27 7.70 -15.26 -34.08
N ASN A 28 6.77 -14.61 -34.79
CA ASN A 28 7.04 -13.78 -35.96
C ASN A 28 6.85 -12.32 -35.61
N ILE A 29 7.83 -11.48 -35.94
CA ILE A 29 7.81 -10.04 -35.70
C ILE A 29 7.74 -9.32 -37.03
N GLU A 30 6.73 -8.48 -37.22
CA GLU A 30 6.53 -7.63 -38.39
C GLU A 30 6.42 -6.17 -37.95
N HIS A 31 6.88 -5.24 -38.78
CA HIS A 31 6.75 -3.81 -38.55
C HIS A 31 5.82 -3.18 -39.60
N LYS A 32 4.79 -2.44 -39.14
CA LYS A 32 3.87 -1.68 -39.99
C LYS A 32 3.75 -0.26 -39.46
N GLY A 33 4.43 0.69 -40.14
CA GLY A 33 4.54 2.06 -39.63
C GLY A 33 5.22 2.09 -38.26
N ASP A 34 4.56 2.67 -37.27
CA ASP A 34 5.03 2.79 -35.90
C ASP A 34 4.59 1.61 -35.01
N THR A 35 3.92 0.61 -35.60
CA THR A 35 3.43 -0.55 -34.89
C THR A 35 4.29 -1.78 -35.18
N THR A 36 4.78 -2.42 -34.14
CA THR A 36 5.36 -3.75 -34.18
C THR A 36 4.28 -4.78 -33.88
N ILE A 37 4.14 -5.78 -34.75
CA ILE A 37 3.14 -6.85 -34.63
C ILE A 37 3.89 -8.16 -34.37
N ILE A 38 3.57 -8.83 -33.26
CA ILE A 38 4.14 -10.09 -32.85
C ILE A 38 3.03 -11.15 -32.94
N LYS A 39 3.21 -12.10 -33.85
CA LYS A 39 2.32 -13.25 -34.00
C LYS A 39 2.97 -14.47 -33.38
N VAL A 40 2.25 -15.12 -32.47
CA VAL A 40 2.71 -16.31 -31.75
C VAL A 40 1.80 -17.48 -32.12
N GLU A 41 2.39 -18.56 -32.66
CA GLU A 41 1.72 -19.83 -32.91
C GLU A 41 1.90 -20.73 -31.68
N ASN A 42 0.82 -21.40 -31.22
CA ASN A 42 0.78 -22.19 -30.01
C ASN A 42 1.38 -21.43 -28.79
N PRO A 43 0.77 -20.30 -28.39
CA PRO A 43 1.33 -19.44 -27.37
C PRO A 43 1.45 -20.16 -26.03
N THR A 44 2.51 -19.85 -25.31
CA THR A 44 2.65 -20.12 -23.88
C THR A 44 1.69 -19.23 -23.08
N LYS A 45 1.65 -19.42 -21.76
CA LYS A 45 0.83 -18.59 -20.87
C LYS A 45 1.20 -17.10 -20.96
N TYR A 46 2.49 -16.81 -21.10
CA TYR A 46 3.03 -15.44 -21.07
C TYR A 46 3.97 -15.14 -22.23
N LEU A 47 3.98 -13.89 -22.64
CA LEU A 47 5.09 -13.20 -23.28
C LEU A 47 5.81 -12.40 -22.18
N LEU A 48 7.06 -12.74 -21.86
CA LEU A 48 7.85 -11.99 -20.90
C LEU A 48 8.38 -10.71 -21.56
N LEU A 49 7.97 -9.57 -21.05
CA LEU A 49 8.36 -8.25 -21.52
C LEU A 49 9.58 -7.75 -20.73
N PRO A 50 10.69 -7.43 -21.40
CA PRO A 50 11.86 -6.85 -20.74
C PRO A 50 11.62 -5.36 -20.48
N ILE A 51 11.75 -4.94 -19.22
CA ILE A 51 11.48 -3.58 -18.74
C ILE A 51 12.79 -2.81 -18.58
N GLN A 52 12.76 -1.52 -18.92
CA GLN A 52 13.78 -0.54 -18.61
C GLN A 52 13.13 0.74 -18.10
N GLU A 53 13.08 0.89 -16.77
CA GLU A 53 12.25 1.89 -16.06
C GLU A 53 12.55 3.36 -16.39
N GLU A 54 13.76 3.65 -16.85
CA GLU A 54 14.18 5.02 -17.19
C GLU A 54 13.96 5.37 -18.68
N LYS A 55 13.14 4.59 -19.39
CA LYS A 55 12.81 4.82 -20.80
C LYS A 55 11.37 5.24 -20.98
N ASP A 56 11.11 5.81 -22.17
CA ASP A 56 9.76 6.21 -22.58
C ASP A 56 8.84 4.99 -22.68
N GLU A 57 7.58 5.21 -22.42
CA GLU A 57 6.53 4.20 -22.54
C GLU A 57 6.22 3.90 -24.01
N ALA A 58 6.12 2.61 -24.32
CA ALA A 58 5.44 2.09 -25.47
C ALA A 58 4.06 1.57 -25.05
N GLN A 59 3.14 1.40 -25.97
CA GLN A 59 1.84 0.80 -25.70
C GLN A 59 1.80 -0.63 -26.21
N VAL A 60 1.37 -1.57 -25.36
CA VAL A 60 1.28 -3.01 -25.65
C VAL A 60 -0.17 -3.46 -25.57
N LEU A 61 -0.64 -4.18 -26.59
CA LEU A 61 -1.99 -4.69 -26.70
C LEU A 61 -1.96 -6.18 -27.04
N LEU A 62 -2.75 -7.00 -26.32
CA LEU A 62 -3.17 -8.30 -26.83
C LEU A 62 -4.39 -8.08 -27.75
N ASP A 63 -4.19 -8.26 -29.04
CA ASP A 63 -5.24 -8.07 -30.07
C ASP A 63 -6.05 -9.36 -30.23
N THR A 64 -7.21 -9.41 -29.59
CA THR A 64 -8.15 -10.52 -29.71
C THR A 64 -9.29 -10.21 -30.69
N GLY A 65 -9.37 -8.97 -31.15
CA GLY A 65 -10.50 -8.43 -31.91
C GLY A 65 -11.73 -8.10 -31.07
N SER A 66 -11.57 -8.12 -29.74
CA SER A 66 -12.61 -7.71 -28.79
C SER A 66 -12.67 -6.20 -28.66
N LYS A 67 -13.88 -5.67 -28.41
CA LYS A 67 -14.03 -4.26 -28.00
C LYS A 67 -13.41 -3.95 -26.63
N ASP A 68 -13.11 -4.98 -25.85
CA ASP A 68 -12.53 -4.86 -24.51
C ASP A 68 -10.99 -4.93 -24.53
N ASP A 69 -10.38 -5.10 -25.71
CA ASP A 69 -8.92 -5.06 -25.87
C ASP A 69 -8.38 -3.70 -25.43
N THR A 70 -7.39 -3.71 -24.55
CA THR A 70 -6.89 -2.50 -23.88
C THR A 70 -5.39 -2.34 -24.05
N TRP A 71 -4.96 -1.16 -24.44
CA TRP A 71 -3.55 -0.78 -24.49
C TRP A 71 -2.98 -0.58 -23.08
N MET A 72 -1.81 -1.17 -22.85
CA MET A 72 -1.05 -1.02 -21.61
C MET A 72 0.21 -0.22 -21.88
N ASP A 73 0.49 0.75 -21.02
CA ASP A 73 1.68 1.59 -21.11
C ASP A 73 2.86 0.84 -20.46
N VAL A 74 3.94 0.57 -21.22
CA VAL A 74 5.04 -0.31 -20.78
C VAL A 74 6.38 0.30 -21.17
N ARG A 75 7.29 0.45 -20.22
CA ARG A 75 8.66 0.94 -20.45
C ARG A 75 9.55 -0.19 -20.93
N LEU A 76 9.42 -0.53 -22.22
CA LEU A 76 10.18 -1.62 -22.83
C LEU A 76 11.67 -1.29 -22.99
N ALA A 77 12.50 -2.31 -22.85
CA ALA A 77 13.97 -2.22 -22.98
C ALA A 77 14.40 -1.60 -24.30
N GLN A 78 15.09 -0.46 -24.23
CA GLN A 78 15.65 0.23 -25.41
C GLN A 78 17.11 -0.19 -25.66
N ASN A 79 17.96 -0.12 -24.64
CA ASN A 79 19.40 -0.40 -24.71
C ASN A 79 19.93 -1.14 -23.45
N GLY A 80 19.06 -1.55 -22.54
CA GLY A 80 19.32 -2.36 -21.33
C GLY A 80 18.00 -2.96 -20.86
N SER A 81 18.05 -3.86 -19.88
CA SER A 81 16.86 -4.44 -19.24
C SER A 81 17.10 -4.55 -17.76
N ASP A 82 16.17 -4.03 -16.97
CA ASP A 82 16.23 -4.06 -15.52
C ASP A 82 15.64 -5.36 -14.96
N TYR A 83 14.50 -5.81 -15.52
CA TYR A 83 13.79 -7.02 -15.14
C TYR A 83 12.73 -7.39 -16.20
N TYR A 84 12.00 -8.48 -15.96
CA TYR A 84 10.88 -8.90 -16.81
C TYR A 84 9.56 -8.81 -16.08
N VAL A 85 8.47 -8.61 -16.86
CA VAL A 85 7.09 -8.76 -16.41
C VAL A 85 6.33 -9.73 -17.30
N PRO A 86 5.34 -10.48 -16.78
CA PRO A 86 4.54 -11.40 -17.58
C PRO A 86 3.39 -10.65 -18.25
N PHE A 87 3.24 -10.83 -19.56
CA PHE A 87 2.10 -10.37 -20.33
C PHE A 87 1.30 -11.59 -20.80
N ALA A 88 0.08 -11.74 -20.32
CA ALA A 88 -0.73 -12.92 -20.59
C ALA A 88 -1.18 -12.97 -22.05
N LEU A 89 -1.00 -14.13 -22.72
CA LEU A 89 -1.33 -14.34 -24.13
C LEU A 89 -2.70 -15.00 -24.37
N GLY A 90 -3.45 -15.31 -23.32
CA GLY A 90 -4.72 -16.00 -23.44
C GLY A 90 -4.57 -17.51 -23.76
N LYS A 91 -5.69 -18.17 -24.09
CA LYS A 91 -5.77 -19.63 -24.31
C LYS A 91 -6.02 -20.02 -25.79
N GLY A 92 -5.69 -19.15 -26.74
CA GLY A 92 -5.88 -19.41 -28.17
C GLY A 92 -4.82 -20.31 -28.80
N LYS A 93 -5.03 -20.77 -30.03
CA LYS A 93 -4.00 -21.44 -30.86
C LYS A 93 -3.00 -20.43 -31.44
N THR A 94 -3.37 -19.18 -31.50
CA THR A 94 -2.55 -18.07 -31.95
C THR A 94 -2.80 -16.87 -31.02
N ALA A 95 -1.78 -16.06 -30.80
CA ALA A 95 -1.88 -14.77 -30.13
C ALA A 95 -1.24 -13.69 -30.99
N THR A 96 -1.85 -12.53 -31.02
CA THR A 96 -1.31 -11.35 -31.70
C THR A 96 -1.07 -10.25 -30.68
N VAL A 97 0.18 -9.84 -30.52
CA VAL A 97 0.54 -8.70 -29.67
C VAL A 97 0.96 -7.55 -30.55
N LYS A 98 0.39 -6.38 -30.31
CA LYS A 98 0.74 -5.14 -30.99
C LYS A 98 1.51 -4.25 -30.02
N ILE A 99 2.60 -3.64 -30.49
CA ILE A 99 3.38 -2.67 -29.73
C ILE A 99 3.45 -1.38 -30.54
N LEU A 100 2.96 -0.29 -30.00
CA LEU A 100 2.99 1.04 -30.59
C LEU A 100 4.07 1.90 -29.90
N GLY A 101 4.82 2.68 -30.68
CA GLY A 101 5.83 3.61 -30.15
C GLY A 101 7.20 2.97 -29.80
N LEU A 102 7.39 1.67 -30.05
CA LEU A 102 8.69 1.01 -29.83
C LEU A 102 9.59 1.20 -31.09
N LYS A 103 10.83 1.61 -30.88
CA LYS A 103 11.83 1.68 -31.98
C LYS A 103 12.10 0.29 -32.55
N LYS A 104 12.30 0.22 -33.88
CA LYS A 104 12.52 -1.05 -34.62
C LYS A 104 13.83 -1.78 -34.22
N ASP A 105 14.78 -1.05 -33.70
CA ASP A 105 16.08 -1.55 -33.20
C ASP A 105 16.15 -1.68 -31.68
N ALA A 106 15.02 -1.50 -30.98
CA ALA A 106 14.97 -1.62 -29.53
C ALA A 106 15.39 -3.02 -29.06
N LEU A 107 16.23 -3.04 -28.03
CA LEU A 107 16.76 -4.29 -27.45
C LEU A 107 15.62 -5.23 -27.00
N ALA A 108 14.49 -4.69 -26.62
CA ALA A 108 13.33 -5.46 -26.20
C ALA A 108 12.95 -6.55 -27.20
N LEU A 109 12.99 -6.26 -28.52
CA LEU A 109 12.59 -7.21 -29.56
C LEU A 109 13.45 -8.48 -29.57
N ASN A 110 14.73 -8.38 -29.16
CA ASN A 110 15.65 -9.50 -29.05
C ASN A 110 15.57 -10.22 -27.70
N LEU A 111 14.94 -9.57 -26.68
CA LEU A 111 14.85 -10.09 -25.32
C LEU A 111 13.47 -10.66 -24.97
N LEU A 112 12.46 -10.51 -25.85
CA LEU A 112 11.13 -11.13 -25.66
C LEU A 112 11.27 -12.65 -25.50
N LYS A 113 10.55 -13.23 -24.53
CA LYS A 113 10.57 -14.66 -24.24
C LYS A 113 9.16 -15.21 -24.09
N LEU A 114 8.88 -16.35 -24.70
CA LEU A 114 7.69 -17.13 -24.45
C LEU A 114 7.91 -18.03 -23.24
N SER A 115 6.97 -18.06 -22.28
CA SER A 115 7.08 -18.90 -21.08
C SER A 115 5.73 -19.27 -20.51
N ASP A 116 5.61 -20.49 -20.00
CA ASP A 116 4.43 -20.94 -19.23
C ASP A 116 4.52 -20.54 -17.75
N THR A 117 5.70 -20.12 -17.31
CA THR A 117 5.97 -19.73 -15.94
C THR A 117 6.60 -18.35 -15.88
N PHE A 118 6.40 -17.66 -14.77
CA PHE A 118 7.11 -16.44 -14.42
C PHE A 118 7.71 -16.60 -13.03
N ASP A 119 8.99 -16.32 -12.92
CA ASP A 119 9.69 -16.38 -11.63
C ASP A 119 9.30 -15.15 -10.80
N THR A 120 8.57 -15.38 -9.73
CA THR A 120 8.19 -14.35 -8.76
C THR A 120 9.14 -14.24 -7.58
N THR A 121 10.23 -15.03 -7.55
CA THR A 121 11.31 -14.87 -6.57
C THR A 121 11.99 -13.54 -6.80
N ASN A 122 11.63 -12.57 -5.99
CA ASN A 122 12.22 -11.26 -6.03
C ASN A 122 13.42 -11.19 -5.09
N THR A 123 14.60 -11.01 -5.66
CA THR A 123 15.88 -10.89 -4.94
C THR A 123 16.24 -9.43 -4.64
N ASP A 124 15.34 -8.50 -4.82
CA ASP A 124 15.57 -7.10 -4.50
C ASP A 124 15.96 -6.95 -3.03
N TYR A 125 17.11 -6.32 -2.79
CA TYR A 125 17.66 -6.17 -1.44
C TYR A 125 16.72 -5.48 -0.48
N TYR A 126 15.99 -4.47 -0.95
CA TYR A 126 15.07 -3.67 -0.13
C TYR A 126 13.66 -4.26 -0.01
N ARG A 127 13.38 -5.39 -0.67
CA ARG A 127 12.07 -6.03 -0.51
C ARG A 127 11.84 -6.38 0.96
N PRO A 128 10.75 -5.90 1.57
CA PRO A 128 10.40 -6.21 2.95
C PRO A 128 10.37 -7.71 3.23
N SER A 129 10.74 -8.09 4.44
CA SER A 129 10.78 -9.49 4.88
C SER A 129 9.41 -9.99 5.35
N TYR A 130 8.57 -9.10 5.88
CA TYR A 130 7.28 -9.46 6.46
C TYR A 130 6.14 -8.47 6.15
N HIS A 131 6.42 -7.27 5.63
CA HIS A 131 5.36 -6.40 5.12
C HIS A 131 4.83 -6.91 3.78
N PHE A 132 3.54 -6.73 3.55
CA PHE A 132 2.93 -7.07 2.26
C PHE A 132 3.48 -6.18 1.14
N THR A 133 3.90 -6.83 0.05
CA THR A 133 4.32 -6.18 -1.21
C THR A 133 3.73 -6.93 -2.39
N PRO A 134 3.56 -6.32 -3.56
CA PRO A 134 3.26 -7.08 -4.76
C PRO A 134 4.46 -8.00 -5.09
N LEU A 135 4.20 -9.11 -5.75
CA LEU A 135 5.27 -10.02 -6.20
C LEU A 135 6.19 -9.34 -7.21
N TYR A 136 5.65 -8.47 -8.03
CA TYR A 136 6.32 -7.61 -9.01
C TYR A 136 5.42 -6.42 -9.33
N GLY A 137 5.96 -5.41 -10.00
CA GLY A 137 5.21 -4.23 -10.40
C GLY A 137 5.07 -3.17 -9.30
N TRP A 138 4.14 -2.25 -9.50
CA TRP A 138 3.85 -1.15 -8.58
C TRP A 138 2.61 -1.42 -7.75
N MET A 139 2.62 -0.99 -6.49
CA MET A 139 1.40 -0.84 -5.69
C MET A 139 1.34 0.50 -4.97
N ASN A 140 0.12 1.02 -4.78
CA ASN A 140 -0.17 2.11 -3.86
C ASN A 140 -1.38 1.77 -2.96
N ASP A 141 -2.49 2.48 -3.03
CA ASP A 141 -3.60 2.41 -2.09
C ASP A 141 -4.13 1.00 -1.86
N PRO A 142 -4.35 0.58 -0.60
CA PRO A 142 -5.20 -0.57 -0.33
C PRO A 142 -6.64 -0.27 -0.73
N ASN A 143 -7.31 -1.23 -1.35
CA ASN A 143 -8.63 -1.10 -1.91
C ASN A 143 -9.55 -2.23 -1.48
N GLY A 144 -10.84 -2.02 -1.58
CA GLY A 144 -11.85 -3.07 -1.54
C GLY A 144 -11.80 -4.02 -0.36
N MET A 145 -11.15 -3.64 0.74
CA MET A 145 -10.85 -4.54 1.85
C MET A 145 -12.12 -5.05 2.53
N VAL A 146 -12.25 -6.37 2.61
CA VAL A 146 -13.42 -7.03 3.18
C VAL A 146 -13.05 -8.36 3.84
N TYR A 147 -13.65 -8.65 4.98
CA TYR A 147 -13.57 -9.96 5.62
C TYR A 147 -14.78 -10.80 5.23
N LYS A 148 -14.55 -11.98 4.67
CA LYS A 148 -15.63 -12.90 4.29
C LYS A 148 -15.19 -14.36 4.40
N ASP A 149 -16.07 -15.18 5.00
CA ASP A 149 -15.92 -16.65 5.06
C ASP A 149 -14.54 -17.12 5.59
N GLY A 150 -13.97 -16.40 6.58
CA GLY A 150 -12.69 -16.74 7.19
C GLY A 150 -11.47 -16.16 6.49
N GLU A 151 -11.65 -15.33 5.47
CA GLU A 151 -10.57 -14.70 4.71
C GLU A 151 -10.68 -13.18 4.75
N TYR A 152 -9.56 -12.51 4.96
CA TYR A 152 -9.36 -11.09 4.70
C TYR A 152 -8.97 -10.94 3.23
N HIS A 153 -9.72 -10.17 2.46
CA HIS A 153 -9.40 -9.81 1.10
C HIS A 153 -8.77 -8.44 1.09
N LEU A 154 -7.57 -8.33 0.55
CA LEU A 154 -6.86 -7.09 0.27
C LEU A 154 -6.78 -6.93 -1.23
N TYR A 155 -7.44 -5.91 -1.75
CA TYR A 155 -7.20 -5.42 -3.10
C TYR A 155 -6.32 -4.17 -2.97
N PHE A 156 -5.63 -3.82 -4.06
CA PHE A 156 -4.72 -2.67 -4.05
C PHE A 156 -4.55 -2.09 -5.44
N GLN A 157 -4.24 -0.82 -5.52
CA GLN A 157 -3.86 -0.18 -6.77
C GLN A 157 -2.60 -0.84 -7.30
N TYR A 158 -2.65 -1.33 -8.54
CA TYR A 158 -1.63 -2.21 -9.08
C TYR A 158 -1.29 -1.91 -10.54
N ASN A 159 0.01 -1.73 -10.84
CA ASN A 159 0.53 -1.79 -12.19
C ASN A 159 1.34 -3.08 -12.37
N PRO A 160 0.84 -4.08 -13.12
CA PRO A 160 1.57 -5.32 -13.37
C PRO A 160 2.65 -5.22 -14.45
N TYR A 161 2.77 -4.08 -15.13
CA TYR A 161 3.64 -3.92 -16.31
C TYR A 161 4.84 -2.99 -16.07
N GLY A 162 5.13 -2.68 -14.83
CA GLY A 162 6.26 -1.86 -14.43
C GLY A 162 6.21 -1.50 -12.95
N SER A 163 7.34 -1.09 -12.38
CA SER A 163 7.43 -0.70 -10.97
C SER A 163 7.25 0.80 -10.73
N LYS A 164 6.66 1.51 -11.68
CA LYS A 164 6.19 2.89 -11.54
C LYS A 164 4.68 2.97 -11.66
N TRP A 165 4.09 4.04 -11.15
CA TRP A 165 2.66 4.28 -11.24
C TRP A 165 2.18 4.29 -12.71
N GLY A 166 1.08 3.64 -12.99
CA GLY A 166 0.45 3.54 -14.30
C GLY A 166 -0.50 2.34 -14.37
N ASN A 167 -1.22 2.17 -15.45
CA ASN A 167 -2.08 1.00 -15.74
C ASN A 167 -2.92 0.50 -14.57
N MET A 168 -3.55 1.36 -13.78
CA MET A 168 -4.19 0.95 -12.53
C MET A 168 -5.22 -0.16 -12.72
N HIS A 169 -4.93 -1.28 -12.06
CA HIS A 169 -5.79 -2.43 -11.81
C HIS A 169 -6.07 -2.52 -10.31
N TRP A 170 -7.01 -3.34 -9.90
CA TRP A 170 -7.04 -3.87 -8.54
C TRP A 170 -6.27 -5.19 -8.50
N GLY A 171 -5.08 -5.18 -7.91
CA GLY A 171 -4.37 -6.38 -7.49
C GLY A 171 -5.16 -7.08 -6.39
N HIS A 172 -4.83 -8.34 -6.06
CA HIS A 172 -5.57 -9.11 -5.06
C HIS A 172 -4.67 -10.03 -4.25
N ALA A 173 -4.90 -10.05 -2.96
CA ALA A 173 -4.35 -11.03 -2.03
C ALA A 173 -5.38 -11.41 -0.96
N VAL A 174 -5.23 -12.59 -0.39
CA VAL A 174 -6.07 -13.09 0.71
C VAL A 174 -5.22 -13.54 1.88
N SER A 175 -5.75 -13.39 3.10
CA SER A 175 -5.11 -13.83 4.33
C SER A 175 -6.13 -14.36 5.32
N LYS A 176 -5.73 -15.32 6.15
CA LYS A 176 -6.54 -15.78 7.30
C LYS A 176 -6.21 -15.04 8.59
N ASP A 177 -5.09 -14.34 8.63
CA ASP A 177 -4.50 -13.77 9.84
C ASP A 177 -3.88 -12.38 9.66
N LEU A 178 -4.14 -11.69 8.54
CA LEU A 178 -3.64 -10.34 8.23
C LEU A 178 -2.12 -10.22 7.98
N VAL A 179 -1.35 -11.28 8.18
CA VAL A 179 0.12 -11.24 8.05
C VAL A 179 0.66 -12.21 7.00
N HIS A 180 0.04 -13.39 6.87
CA HIS A 180 0.40 -14.35 5.81
C HIS A 180 -0.56 -14.19 4.64
N TRP A 181 -0.06 -13.64 3.54
CA TRP A 181 -0.84 -13.30 2.36
C TRP A 181 -0.57 -14.23 1.19
N GLU A 182 -1.63 -14.76 0.60
CA GLU A 182 -1.60 -15.47 -0.67
C GLU A 182 -1.97 -14.49 -1.80
N HIS A 183 -1.08 -14.34 -2.77
CA HIS A 183 -1.32 -13.50 -3.95
C HIS A 183 -2.22 -14.24 -4.96
N LEU A 184 -3.18 -13.52 -5.49
CA LEU A 184 -4.10 -13.99 -6.53
C LEU A 184 -3.93 -13.13 -7.80
N ASP A 185 -4.57 -13.59 -8.89
CA ASP A 185 -4.63 -12.79 -10.11
C ASP A 185 -5.36 -11.45 -9.84
N PRO A 186 -5.06 -10.38 -10.59
CA PRO A 186 -5.75 -9.10 -10.45
C PRO A 186 -7.28 -9.27 -10.54
N ALA A 187 -7.99 -8.69 -9.59
CA ALA A 187 -9.44 -8.85 -9.45
C ALA A 187 -10.24 -8.04 -10.46
N ILE A 188 -9.81 -6.80 -10.72
CA ILE A 188 -10.47 -5.89 -11.67
C ILE A 188 -9.39 -5.25 -12.55
N ALA A 189 -9.38 -5.61 -13.83
CA ALA A 189 -8.41 -5.11 -14.78
C ALA A 189 -8.86 -3.77 -15.38
N ARG A 190 -7.86 -2.90 -15.70
CA ARG A 190 -8.03 -1.74 -16.58
C ARG A 190 -8.73 -2.18 -17.87
N ASP A 191 -9.60 -1.35 -18.38
CA ASP A 191 -10.36 -1.58 -19.60
C ASP A 191 -10.27 -0.36 -20.55
N PRO A 192 -10.88 -0.40 -21.75
CA PRO A 192 -10.83 0.71 -22.69
C PRO A 192 -11.43 2.02 -22.17
N VAL A 193 -12.28 1.98 -21.14
CA VAL A 193 -12.82 3.19 -20.50
C VAL A 193 -11.73 3.94 -19.77
N GLY A 194 -10.86 3.22 -19.04
CA GLY A 194 -9.74 3.84 -18.32
C GLY A 194 -9.17 3.01 -17.18
N HIS A 195 -8.53 3.72 -16.26
CA HIS A 195 -7.93 3.15 -15.05
C HIS A 195 -8.99 2.73 -14.02
N ILE A 196 -8.70 1.67 -13.28
CA ILE A 196 -9.48 1.27 -12.11
C ILE A 196 -8.84 1.87 -10.87
N PHE A 197 -9.35 3.03 -10.45
CA PHE A 197 -8.87 3.74 -9.27
C PHE A 197 -9.44 3.17 -7.97
N SER A 198 -9.07 3.79 -6.85
CA SER A 198 -9.37 3.30 -5.51
C SER A 198 -10.87 3.21 -5.19
N GLY A 199 -11.18 2.44 -4.17
CA GLY A 199 -12.53 2.24 -3.71
C GLY A 199 -12.63 1.20 -2.58
N SER A 200 -13.83 0.71 -2.33
CA SER A 200 -14.14 -0.18 -1.23
C SER A 200 -14.96 -1.40 -1.67
N SER A 201 -15.12 -2.37 -0.77
CA SER A 201 -16.03 -3.50 -0.99
C SER A 201 -16.97 -3.70 0.20
N VAL A 202 -18.16 -4.18 -0.08
CA VAL A 202 -19.15 -4.57 0.92
C VAL A 202 -19.76 -5.93 0.59
N ILE A 203 -20.32 -6.59 1.61
CA ILE A 203 -21.10 -7.82 1.41
C ILE A 203 -22.58 -7.44 1.38
N ASP A 204 -23.24 -7.68 0.25
CA ASP A 204 -24.69 -7.48 0.12
C ASP A 204 -25.48 -8.67 0.68
N LYS A 205 -25.57 -8.72 2.02
CA LYS A 205 -26.22 -9.81 2.75
C LYS A 205 -27.70 -9.99 2.37
N LYS A 206 -28.34 -8.93 1.92
CA LYS A 206 -29.80 -8.90 1.61
C LYS A 206 -30.09 -8.91 0.12
N ASN A 207 -29.06 -9.00 -0.72
CA ASN A 207 -29.20 -8.91 -2.17
C ASN A 207 -29.93 -7.64 -2.63
N THR A 208 -29.58 -6.52 -2.03
CA THR A 208 -30.22 -5.22 -2.33
C THR A 208 -29.89 -4.74 -3.74
N ALA A 209 -28.71 -5.10 -4.24
CA ALA A 209 -28.25 -4.79 -5.59
C ALA A 209 -28.78 -5.78 -6.65
N GLY A 210 -29.30 -6.95 -6.24
CA GLY A 210 -29.82 -7.96 -7.15
C GLY A 210 -28.76 -8.76 -7.89
N PHE A 211 -27.51 -8.82 -7.38
CA PHE A 211 -26.41 -9.58 -7.99
C PHE A 211 -26.17 -10.95 -7.34
N GLY A 212 -26.87 -11.25 -6.26
CA GLY A 212 -26.72 -12.48 -5.49
C GLY A 212 -26.65 -12.20 -3.98
N LYS A 213 -27.20 -13.11 -3.17
CA LYS A 213 -27.12 -13.02 -1.71
C LYS A 213 -25.68 -13.25 -1.26
N ASN A 214 -25.19 -12.38 -0.37
CA ASN A 214 -23.81 -12.37 0.10
C ASN A 214 -22.76 -12.14 -1.00
N ALA A 215 -23.14 -11.57 -2.15
CA ALA A 215 -22.17 -11.12 -3.15
C ALA A 215 -21.23 -10.08 -2.54
N ILE A 216 -19.95 -10.14 -2.90
CA ILE A 216 -19.04 -9.04 -2.66
C ILE A 216 -19.29 -8.00 -3.76
N ILE A 217 -19.62 -6.78 -3.35
CA ILE A 217 -19.78 -5.66 -4.27
C ILE A 217 -18.58 -4.75 -4.11
N ALA A 218 -17.77 -4.66 -5.14
CA ALA A 218 -16.68 -3.68 -5.24
C ALA A 218 -17.25 -2.38 -5.81
N ILE A 219 -16.95 -1.28 -5.15
CA ILE A 219 -17.30 0.08 -5.58
C ILE A 219 -15.98 0.81 -5.80
N TYR A 220 -15.74 1.27 -7.01
CA TYR A 220 -14.45 1.84 -7.41
C TYR A 220 -14.66 3.07 -8.29
N THR A 221 -13.64 3.90 -8.39
CA THR A 221 -13.59 4.99 -9.36
C THR A 221 -13.05 4.48 -10.69
N ASN A 222 -13.76 4.73 -11.78
CA ASN A 222 -13.19 4.62 -13.12
C ASN A 222 -12.67 6.01 -13.52
N ASN A 223 -11.36 6.11 -13.79
CA ASN A 223 -10.75 7.31 -14.34
C ASN A 223 -10.61 7.11 -15.85
N SER A 224 -11.48 7.75 -16.60
CA SER A 224 -11.54 7.60 -18.05
C SER A 224 -10.31 8.17 -18.75
N VAL A 225 -10.11 7.78 -20.01
CA VAL A 225 -9.05 8.35 -20.87
C VAL A 225 -9.17 9.87 -21.05
N ASN A 226 -10.32 10.45 -20.76
CA ASN A 226 -10.56 11.90 -20.75
C ASN A 226 -10.42 12.52 -19.34
N HIS A 227 -9.93 11.76 -18.38
CA HIS A 227 -9.80 12.14 -16.96
C HIS A 227 -11.14 12.53 -16.31
N ASP A 228 -12.24 11.88 -16.70
CA ASP A 228 -13.51 11.96 -16.00
C ASP A 228 -13.57 10.85 -14.93
N GLU A 229 -13.74 11.24 -13.68
CA GLU A 229 -13.83 10.32 -12.56
C GLU A 229 -15.29 10.05 -12.19
N VAL A 230 -15.68 8.79 -12.28
CA VAL A 230 -17.05 8.34 -12.01
C VAL A 230 -17.03 7.06 -11.16
N GLN A 231 -18.07 6.86 -10.35
CA GLN A 231 -18.12 5.68 -9.49
C GLN A 231 -18.81 4.53 -10.21
N CYS A 232 -18.15 3.39 -10.18
CA CYS A 232 -18.58 2.14 -10.82
C CYS A 232 -18.68 1.02 -9.81
N ILE A 233 -19.39 -0.05 -10.16
CA ILE A 233 -19.47 -1.27 -9.37
C ILE A 233 -19.13 -2.51 -10.18
N ALA A 234 -18.51 -3.47 -9.49
CA ALA A 234 -18.38 -4.85 -9.94
C ALA A 234 -18.81 -5.79 -8.82
N TYR A 235 -19.18 -7.01 -9.14
CA TYR A 235 -19.67 -7.97 -8.16
C TYR A 235 -19.04 -9.34 -8.32
N SER A 236 -18.91 -10.05 -7.21
CA SER A 236 -18.36 -11.40 -7.14
C SER A 236 -19.30 -12.32 -6.36
N ASN A 237 -19.54 -13.51 -6.92
CA ASN A 237 -20.31 -14.59 -6.29
C ASN A 237 -19.44 -15.81 -5.92
N ASP A 238 -18.13 -15.74 -6.15
CA ASP A 238 -17.14 -16.80 -5.92
C ASP A 238 -16.10 -16.44 -4.84
N ASN A 239 -16.57 -15.75 -3.80
CA ASN A 239 -15.73 -15.28 -2.70
C ASN A 239 -14.58 -14.36 -3.16
N GLY A 240 -14.86 -13.41 -4.06
CA GLY A 240 -13.90 -12.40 -4.50
C GLY A 240 -12.85 -12.89 -5.50
N ARG A 241 -12.94 -14.14 -5.99
CA ARG A 241 -11.94 -14.68 -6.93
C ARG A 241 -12.07 -14.07 -8.31
N THR A 242 -13.30 -13.80 -8.75
CA THR A 242 -13.57 -13.09 -10.00
C THR A 242 -14.64 -12.02 -9.81
N PHE A 243 -14.55 -10.96 -10.61
CA PHE A 243 -15.52 -9.87 -10.60
C PHE A 243 -16.13 -9.66 -11.98
N THR A 244 -17.43 -9.41 -11.99
CA THR A 244 -18.16 -8.99 -13.18
C THR A 244 -18.50 -7.51 -13.05
N LYS A 245 -18.05 -6.68 -13.99
CA LYS A 245 -18.40 -5.25 -14.04
C LYS A 245 -19.88 -5.10 -14.36
N TYR A 246 -20.57 -4.20 -13.66
CA TYR A 246 -21.99 -3.97 -13.89
C TYR A 246 -22.20 -3.23 -15.22
N GLU A 247 -23.09 -3.76 -16.07
CA GLU A 247 -23.37 -3.19 -17.40
C GLU A 247 -23.97 -1.77 -17.34
N GLY A 248 -24.65 -1.44 -16.23
CA GLY A 248 -25.24 -0.13 -16.01
C GLY A 248 -24.30 0.90 -15.36
N ASN A 249 -22.99 0.66 -15.34
CA ASN A 249 -22.01 1.66 -14.90
C ASN A 249 -21.98 2.88 -15.84
N PRO A 250 -21.67 4.09 -15.33
CA PRO A 250 -21.40 4.42 -13.93
C PRO A 250 -22.67 4.49 -13.08
N VAL A 251 -22.55 4.21 -11.76
CA VAL A 251 -23.66 4.33 -10.81
C VAL A 251 -23.73 5.70 -10.13
N LEU A 252 -22.66 6.48 -10.19
CA LEU A 252 -22.61 7.85 -9.68
C LEU A 252 -21.62 8.69 -10.48
N THR A 253 -22.07 9.85 -10.91
CA THR A 253 -21.25 10.90 -11.54
C THR A 253 -21.35 12.18 -10.73
N PRO A 254 -20.33 13.07 -10.76
CA PRO A 254 -20.43 14.36 -10.08
C PRO A 254 -21.51 15.23 -10.73
N PHE A 255 -22.39 15.82 -9.92
CA PHE A 255 -23.51 16.63 -10.41
C PHE A 255 -23.08 18.04 -10.88
N ASP A 256 -21.86 18.44 -10.55
CA ASP A 256 -21.28 19.77 -10.83
C ASP A 256 -20.08 19.70 -11.79
N GLY A 257 -19.81 18.54 -12.36
CA GLY A 257 -18.74 18.35 -13.33
C GLY A 257 -17.33 18.39 -12.77
N LEU A 258 -17.16 18.14 -11.45
CA LEU A 258 -15.85 18.02 -10.85
C LEU A 258 -15.00 16.94 -11.55
N LYS A 259 -13.72 17.21 -11.71
CA LYS A 259 -12.75 16.24 -12.25
C LYS A 259 -12.16 15.34 -11.15
N ASP A 260 -11.85 15.91 -9.99
CA ASP A 260 -11.38 15.17 -8.82
C ASP A 260 -12.58 14.65 -8.00
N PHE A 261 -13.11 13.48 -8.38
CA PHE A 261 -14.29 12.86 -7.75
C PHE A 261 -14.10 11.35 -7.61
N ARG A 262 -13.43 10.88 -6.52
CA ARG A 262 -12.91 9.52 -6.41
C ARG A 262 -12.92 8.92 -5.03
N ASP A 263 -12.52 7.63 -4.98
CA ASP A 263 -12.24 6.83 -3.79
C ASP A 263 -13.48 6.57 -2.92
N PRO A 264 -14.52 5.93 -3.46
CA PRO A 264 -15.77 5.71 -2.73
C PRO A 264 -15.59 4.70 -1.60
N LYS A 265 -15.95 5.07 -0.37
CA LYS A 265 -16.13 4.15 0.75
C LYS A 265 -17.60 3.95 1.02
N VAL A 266 -18.04 2.71 0.96
CA VAL A 266 -19.45 2.33 1.17
C VAL A 266 -19.62 1.55 2.46
N PHE A 267 -20.71 1.82 3.20
CA PHE A 267 -21.07 1.12 4.41
C PHE A 267 -22.59 1.03 4.58
N TRP A 268 -23.06 0.04 5.35
CA TRP A 268 -24.46 -0.08 5.72
C TRP A 268 -24.76 0.76 6.95
N TYR A 269 -25.72 1.67 6.84
CA TYR A 269 -26.20 2.51 7.95
C TYR A 269 -27.44 1.88 8.57
N GLU A 270 -27.28 1.24 9.74
CA GLU A 270 -28.31 0.42 10.34
C GLU A 270 -29.57 1.20 10.73
N LYS A 271 -29.41 2.43 11.29
CA LYS A 271 -30.54 3.30 11.66
C LYS A 271 -31.40 3.71 10.46
N GLY A 272 -30.77 3.93 9.30
CA GLY A 272 -31.44 4.34 8.06
C GLY A 272 -31.90 3.16 7.20
N LYS A 273 -31.49 1.92 7.51
CA LYS A 273 -31.71 0.73 6.68
C LYS A 273 -31.34 0.98 5.22
N CYS A 274 -30.16 1.57 4.99
CA CYS A 274 -29.66 1.91 3.66
C CYS A 274 -28.14 1.94 3.63
N TRP A 275 -27.60 1.94 2.43
CA TRP A 275 -26.20 2.14 2.15
C TRP A 275 -25.86 3.62 2.18
N TYR A 276 -24.70 3.94 2.68
CA TYR A 276 -24.05 5.24 2.53
C TYR A 276 -22.74 5.08 1.76
N MET A 277 -22.42 6.10 1.00
CA MET A 277 -21.12 6.26 0.34
C MET A 277 -20.55 7.60 0.76
N ILE A 278 -19.30 7.61 1.20
CA ILE A 278 -18.48 8.81 1.29
C ILE A 278 -17.49 8.77 0.12
N VAL A 279 -17.34 9.88 -0.59
CA VAL A 279 -16.47 10.01 -1.76
C VAL A 279 -15.76 11.35 -1.71
N SER A 280 -14.49 11.36 -2.10
CA SER A 280 -13.71 12.58 -2.26
C SER A 280 -14.25 13.41 -3.42
N ALA A 281 -14.45 14.69 -3.20
CA ALA A 281 -14.96 15.65 -4.18
C ALA A 281 -14.11 16.92 -4.10
N ASP A 282 -12.91 16.89 -4.67
CA ASP A 282 -11.89 17.93 -4.53
C ASP A 282 -11.57 18.22 -3.05
N LYS A 283 -11.94 19.38 -2.53
CA LYS A 283 -11.65 19.83 -1.15
C LYS A 283 -12.79 19.55 -0.16
N GLU A 284 -13.65 18.60 -0.46
CA GLU A 284 -14.70 18.15 0.45
C GLU A 284 -14.98 16.67 0.31
N MET A 285 -15.56 16.07 1.34
CA MET A 285 -16.10 14.73 1.31
C MET A 285 -17.60 14.81 1.13
N ARG A 286 -18.16 14.13 0.12
CA ARG A 286 -19.59 14.07 -0.14
C ARG A 286 -20.18 12.76 0.34
N LEU A 287 -21.29 12.86 1.04
CA LEU A 287 -22.09 11.73 1.50
C LEU A 287 -23.29 11.53 0.57
N TYR A 288 -23.47 10.29 0.15
CA TYR A 288 -24.61 9.83 -0.65
C TYR A 288 -25.28 8.65 0.06
N LYS A 289 -26.59 8.43 -0.22
CA LYS A 289 -27.33 7.27 0.27
C LYS A 289 -28.01 6.51 -0.85
N SER A 290 -28.12 5.19 -0.67
CA SER A 290 -28.74 4.27 -1.64
C SER A 290 -29.51 3.16 -0.95
N LYS A 291 -30.57 2.65 -1.61
CA LYS A 291 -31.28 1.43 -1.20
C LYS A 291 -30.76 0.17 -1.92
N ASN A 292 -30.01 0.34 -3.01
CA ASN A 292 -29.69 -0.77 -3.93
C ASN A 292 -28.27 -0.70 -4.53
N LEU A 293 -27.37 0.14 -3.99
CA LEU A 293 -26.00 0.34 -4.47
C LEU A 293 -25.87 0.87 -5.92
N LYS A 294 -26.96 0.97 -6.66
CA LYS A 294 -26.99 1.38 -8.07
C LYS A 294 -27.49 2.81 -8.29
N LYS A 295 -28.33 3.31 -7.39
CA LYS A 295 -28.88 4.68 -7.44
C LYS A 295 -28.55 5.40 -6.16
N TRP A 296 -27.88 6.53 -6.27
CA TRP A 296 -27.37 7.29 -5.16
C TRP A 296 -27.99 8.68 -5.08
N ASN A 297 -28.35 9.12 -3.89
CA ASN A 297 -28.87 10.45 -3.65
C ASN A 297 -27.92 11.20 -2.73
N TYR A 298 -27.55 12.41 -3.10
CA TYR A 298 -26.73 13.30 -2.30
C TYR A 298 -27.39 13.58 -0.93
N VAL A 299 -26.58 13.62 0.12
CA VAL A 299 -27.03 13.89 1.49
C VAL A 299 -26.43 15.17 2.03
N SER A 300 -25.10 15.25 2.07
CA SER A 300 -24.36 16.39 2.61
C SER A 300 -22.88 16.32 2.24
N ALA A 301 -22.15 17.38 2.55
CA ALA A 301 -20.69 17.40 2.45
C ALA A 301 -20.06 17.83 3.78
N PHE A 302 -18.76 17.49 3.93
CA PHE A 302 -17.91 17.89 5.04
C PHE A 302 -16.50 18.15 4.54
N GLY A 303 -15.79 19.07 5.17
CA GLY A 303 -14.33 19.21 4.99
C GLY A 303 -13.90 20.47 4.27
N LYS A 304 -14.77 21.15 3.50
CA LYS A 304 -14.37 22.37 2.79
C LYS A 304 -13.94 23.48 3.75
N GLY A 305 -12.66 23.89 3.64
CA GLY A 305 -12.07 24.91 4.51
C GLY A 305 -11.77 24.43 5.93
N ILE A 306 -11.70 23.12 6.16
CA ILE A 306 -11.47 22.49 7.47
C ILE A 306 -10.22 21.61 7.36
N GLY A 307 -9.41 21.56 8.43
CA GLY A 307 -8.19 20.75 8.47
C GLY A 307 -7.08 21.25 7.56
N GLN A 308 -6.15 20.36 7.21
CA GLN A 308 -5.08 20.65 6.25
C GLN A 308 -5.60 20.44 4.82
N GLN A 309 -5.64 21.49 4.02
CA GLN A 309 -6.36 21.48 2.76
C GLN A 309 -5.68 22.24 1.63
N PRO A 310 -4.38 21.98 1.34
CA PRO A 310 -3.73 22.66 0.21
C PRO A 310 -4.23 22.16 -1.15
N CYS A 311 -4.61 20.88 -1.24
CA CYS A 311 -5.09 20.22 -2.46
C CYS A 311 -6.37 19.42 -2.21
N GLN A 312 -6.73 18.54 -3.15
CA GLN A 312 -7.86 17.63 -3.02
C GLN A 312 -7.63 16.62 -1.87
N TYR A 313 -8.72 16.10 -1.36
CA TYR A 313 -8.73 14.92 -0.50
C TYR A 313 -8.74 13.63 -1.32
N GLU A 314 -8.26 12.53 -0.71
CA GLU A 314 -8.25 11.20 -1.31
C GLU A 314 -8.60 10.13 -0.26
N CYS A 315 -9.00 8.94 -0.71
CA CYS A 315 -9.23 7.73 0.07
C CYS A 315 -9.95 7.98 1.41
N PRO A 316 -11.18 8.54 1.41
CA PRO A 316 -11.91 8.77 2.65
C PRO A 316 -12.36 7.45 3.29
N ASP A 317 -12.47 7.45 4.61
CA ASP A 317 -13.15 6.38 5.33
C ASP A 317 -14.11 6.96 6.37
N PHE A 318 -15.14 6.20 6.76
CA PHE A 318 -16.14 6.67 7.70
C PHE A 318 -16.73 5.52 8.50
N PHE A 319 -16.41 5.45 9.78
CA PHE A 319 -16.73 4.34 10.66
C PHE A 319 -17.01 4.79 12.09
N GLN A 320 -17.53 3.89 12.92
CA GLN A 320 -17.81 4.16 14.33
C GLN A 320 -16.80 3.45 15.24
N LEU A 321 -16.42 4.13 16.33
CA LEU A 321 -15.62 3.55 17.40
C LEU A 321 -16.26 3.83 18.77
N PRO A 322 -16.19 2.87 19.72
CA PRO A 322 -16.58 3.07 21.10
C PRO A 322 -15.53 3.91 21.85
N VAL A 323 -15.96 4.95 22.54
CA VAL A 323 -15.09 5.79 23.38
C VAL A 323 -14.60 4.98 24.58
N ASN A 324 -13.27 4.84 24.73
CA ASN A 324 -12.65 4.04 25.80
C ASN A 324 -13.20 2.60 25.89
N GLY A 325 -13.65 2.03 24.77
CA GLY A 325 -14.24 0.69 24.70
C GLY A 325 -15.72 0.62 25.13
N ASP A 326 -16.34 1.72 25.56
CA ASP A 326 -17.75 1.75 25.95
C ASP A 326 -18.68 1.77 24.74
N LYS A 327 -19.27 0.62 24.41
CA LYS A 327 -20.21 0.45 23.29
C LYS A 327 -21.49 1.30 23.41
N LYS A 328 -21.77 1.91 24.56
CA LYS A 328 -22.89 2.86 24.74
C LYS A 328 -22.52 4.28 24.31
N LYS A 329 -21.21 4.57 24.23
CA LYS A 329 -20.66 5.86 23.80
C LYS A 329 -19.95 5.70 22.45
N MET A 330 -20.68 5.69 21.36
CA MET A 330 -20.11 5.57 20.02
C MET A 330 -19.88 6.95 19.42
N LYS A 331 -18.74 7.14 18.76
CA LYS A 331 -18.47 8.32 17.91
C LYS A 331 -18.15 7.86 16.48
N TRP A 332 -18.41 8.75 15.53
CA TRP A 332 -18.02 8.57 14.15
C TRP A 332 -16.62 9.14 13.95
N VAL A 333 -15.82 8.43 13.20
CA VAL A 333 -14.51 8.85 12.75
C VAL A 333 -14.53 8.96 11.23
N MET A 334 -14.10 10.10 10.72
CA MET A 334 -13.89 10.33 9.29
C MET A 334 -12.40 10.49 9.08
N THR A 335 -11.79 9.66 8.22
CA THR A 335 -10.41 9.82 7.78
C THR A 335 -10.37 10.42 6.40
N MET A 336 -9.36 11.21 6.14
CA MET A 336 -9.07 11.82 4.84
C MET A 336 -7.57 11.75 4.59
N ASN A 337 -7.20 11.46 3.37
CA ASN A 337 -5.80 11.47 2.98
C ASN A 337 -5.53 12.73 2.16
N ILE A 338 -4.43 13.38 2.43
CA ILE A 338 -4.02 14.63 1.77
C ILE A 338 -2.64 14.50 1.14
N ASN A 339 -2.50 15.05 -0.05
CA ASN A 339 -1.23 15.12 -0.75
C ASN A 339 -1.20 16.33 -1.70
N PRO A 340 -0.31 17.29 -1.45
CA PRO A 340 0.54 17.48 -0.26
C PRO A 340 -0.24 18.02 0.94
N GLY A 341 0.42 18.20 2.07
CA GLY A 341 -0.17 18.87 3.24
C GLY A 341 0.34 18.39 4.58
N CYS A 342 1.10 17.29 4.62
CA CYS A 342 1.76 16.82 5.84
C CYS A 342 2.72 17.87 6.41
N TRP A 343 2.87 17.93 7.73
CA TRP A 343 3.83 18.83 8.41
C TRP A 343 5.28 18.61 7.95
N PHE A 344 5.59 17.38 7.52
CA PHE A 344 6.91 17.00 7.03
C PHE A 344 6.99 17.00 5.49
N GLY A 345 5.95 17.50 4.81
CA GLY A 345 5.81 17.49 3.36
C GLY A 345 5.15 16.22 2.81
N GLY A 346 4.51 16.36 1.65
CA GLY A 346 3.86 15.26 0.93
C GLY A 346 2.61 14.73 1.62
N SER A 347 2.49 13.43 1.62
CA SER A 347 1.28 12.68 1.93
C SER A 347 1.08 12.45 3.43
N ALA A 348 -0.18 12.47 3.90
CA ALA A 348 -0.55 12.09 5.27
C ALA A 348 -2.03 11.70 5.36
N THR A 349 -2.39 11.02 6.47
CA THR A 349 -3.77 10.70 6.84
C THR A 349 -4.23 11.57 7.99
N GLU A 350 -5.20 12.45 7.74
CA GLU A 350 -5.87 13.28 8.73
C GLU A 350 -7.19 12.64 9.17
N TYR A 351 -7.65 12.88 10.41
CA TYR A 351 -8.94 12.37 10.87
C TYR A 351 -9.72 13.37 11.71
N PHE A 352 -11.04 13.18 11.72
CA PHE A 352 -12.03 13.95 12.47
C PHE A 352 -12.92 13.03 13.27
N VAL A 353 -13.24 13.42 14.51
CA VAL A 353 -14.11 12.64 15.39
C VAL A 353 -15.35 13.46 15.73
N GLY A 354 -16.54 12.87 15.56
CA GLY A 354 -17.77 13.60 15.75
C GLY A 354 -19.02 12.74 15.80
N ASP A 355 -20.14 13.35 15.46
CA ASP A 355 -21.45 12.72 15.45
C ASP A 355 -22.07 12.77 14.05
N PHE A 356 -22.77 11.69 13.66
CA PHE A 356 -23.51 11.61 12.41
C PHE A 356 -24.95 11.19 12.68
N ASP A 357 -25.89 12.03 12.28
CA ASP A 357 -27.33 11.85 12.51
C ASP A 357 -28.06 11.18 11.32
N GLY A 358 -27.33 10.75 10.30
CA GLY A 358 -27.87 10.24 9.05
C GLY A 358 -28.12 11.34 8.00
N LYS A 359 -27.82 12.60 8.33
CA LYS A 359 -27.92 13.74 7.42
C LYS A 359 -26.64 14.54 7.36
N LYS A 360 -26.03 14.80 8.51
CA LYS A 360 -24.84 15.63 8.61
C LYS A 360 -23.83 15.05 9.60
N PHE A 361 -22.56 15.06 9.23
CA PHE A 361 -21.45 14.85 10.15
C PHE A 361 -21.06 16.18 10.79
N THR A 362 -20.86 16.18 12.11
CA THR A 362 -20.44 17.35 12.89
C THR A 362 -19.23 16.99 13.73
N CYS A 363 -18.19 17.80 13.65
CA CYS A 363 -16.95 17.64 14.43
C CYS A 363 -16.71 18.95 15.21
N PRO A 364 -16.78 18.95 16.55
CA PRO A 364 -16.65 20.17 17.35
C PRO A 364 -15.25 20.80 17.27
N ASP A 365 -14.22 19.97 17.11
CA ASP A 365 -12.81 20.36 17.10
C ASP A 365 -12.18 20.23 15.68
N ALA A 366 -12.98 20.43 14.64
CA ALA A 366 -12.58 20.29 13.24
C ALA A 366 -11.40 21.19 12.80
N ASN A 367 -11.09 22.22 13.56
CA ASN A 367 -9.92 23.09 13.31
C ASN A 367 -8.62 22.56 13.94
N GLU A 368 -8.70 21.52 14.77
CA GLU A 368 -7.53 20.84 15.31
C GLU A 368 -7.06 19.76 14.33
N VAL A 369 -5.84 19.92 13.83
CA VAL A 369 -5.25 18.94 12.92
C VAL A 369 -4.81 17.70 13.70
N LYS A 370 -5.37 16.55 13.34
CA LYS A 370 -5.08 15.25 13.96
C LYS A 370 -4.59 14.27 12.91
N TRP A 371 -3.38 13.79 13.09
CA TRP A 371 -2.77 12.81 12.22
C TRP A 371 -2.97 11.39 12.76
N LEU A 372 -3.33 10.46 11.89
CA LEU A 372 -3.44 9.04 12.26
C LEU A 372 -2.05 8.41 12.45
N ASP A 373 -1.06 8.91 11.74
CA ASP A 373 0.35 8.56 11.85
C ASP A 373 1.22 9.82 11.76
N TRP A 374 2.26 9.90 12.58
CA TRP A 374 3.16 11.03 12.69
C TRP A 374 4.50 10.82 11.96
N GLY A 375 4.64 9.68 11.26
CA GLY A 375 5.73 9.45 10.33
C GLY A 375 5.50 10.12 8.99
N LYS A 376 6.37 9.84 8.05
CA LYS A 376 6.30 10.43 6.70
C LYS A 376 5.66 9.50 5.67
N ASP A 377 5.68 8.18 5.91
CA ASP A 377 5.33 7.17 4.91
C ASP A 377 4.07 6.39 5.29
N HIS A 378 2.98 7.12 5.49
CA HIS A 378 1.67 6.58 5.84
C HIS A 378 0.58 7.31 5.06
N TYR A 379 0.01 6.64 4.06
CA TYR A 379 -0.97 7.23 3.17
C TYR A 379 -2.06 6.26 2.73
N ALA A 380 -3.18 6.80 2.25
CA ALA A 380 -4.32 6.04 1.72
C ALA A 380 -4.87 5.00 2.72
N THR A 381 -4.86 5.33 4.02
CA THR A 381 -5.35 4.41 5.04
C THR A 381 -6.85 4.24 4.93
N VAL A 382 -7.28 2.98 4.76
CA VAL A 382 -8.68 2.58 4.74
C VAL A 382 -8.90 1.31 5.57
N THR A 383 -10.15 1.07 5.97
CA THR A 383 -10.50 -0.03 6.87
C THR A 383 -11.20 -1.19 6.15
N PHE A 384 -11.04 -2.40 6.70
CA PHE A 384 -11.80 -3.57 6.26
C PHE A 384 -13.29 -3.42 6.58
N SER A 385 -14.13 -3.84 5.67
CA SER A 385 -15.54 -4.02 5.95
C SER A 385 -15.83 -5.43 6.50
N ASN A 386 -16.94 -5.57 7.24
CA ASN A 386 -17.44 -6.83 7.79
C ASN A 386 -16.54 -7.53 8.82
N THR A 387 -15.74 -6.80 9.57
CA THR A 387 -14.84 -7.30 10.64
C THR A 387 -15.50 -7.40 12.03
N GLY A 388 -16.82 -7.33 12.09
CA GLY A 388 -17.56 -7.33 13.36
C GLY A 388 -17.36 -6.04 14.15
N ASP A 389 -16.96 -6.17 15.41
CA ASP A 389 -16.75 -5.04 16.32
C ASP A 389 -15.36 -4.39 16.19
N ARG A 390 -14.46 -5.00 15.42
CA ARG A 390 -13.10 -4.50 15.21
C ARG A 390 -13.05 -3.54 14.02
N VAL A 391 -12.28 -2.49 14.14
CA VAL A 391 -11.94 -1.61 13.02
C VAL A 391 -10.46 -1.81 12.70
N LEU A 392 -10.21 -2.49 11.60
CA LEU A 392 -8.88 -2.87 11.14
C LEU A 392 -8.53 -2.08 9.89
N GLY A 393 -7.40 -1.38 9.93
CA GLY A 393 -6.91 -0.56 8.82
C GLY A 393 -5.58 -1.04 8.26
N ILE A 394 -5.36 -0.77 6.99
CA ILE A 394 -4.07 -0.93 6.31
C ILE A 394 -3.77 0.37 5.56
N THR A 395 -2.50 0.72 5.47
CA THR A 395 -2.00 1.91 4.79
C THR A 395 -1.07 1.54 3.64
N TRP A 396 -0.93 2.41 2.66
CA TRP A 396 0.23 2.40 1.77
C TRP A 396 1.43 3.03 2.48
N MET A 397 2.50 2.26 2.62
CA MET A 397 3.74 2.69 3.27
C MET A 397 4.64 3.36 2.24
N SER A 398 4.33 4.59 1.90
CA SER A 398 5.11 5.44 1.00
C SER A 398 4.66 6.90 1.08
N ASN A 399 5.27 7.77 0.24
CA ASN A 399 4.93 9.18 0.14
C ASN A 399 5.03 9.61 -1.34
N TRP A 400 4.01 10.31 -1.85
CA TRP A 400 3.98 10.74 -3.24
C TRP A 400 5.16 11.63 -3.65
N GLN A 401 5.81 12.31 -2.70
CA GLN A 401 7.00 13.12 -3.03
C GLN A 401 8.11 12.31 -3.69
N TYR A 402 8.24 11.00 -3.39
CA TYR A 402 9.33 10.16 -3.89
C TYR A 402 8.93 8.72 -4.21
N ALA A 403 7.67 8.39 -4.20
CA ALA A 403 7.21 7.01 -4.37
C ALA A 403 7.74 6.33 -5.63
N ASN A 404 7.75 7.04 -6.77
CA ASN A 404 8.30 6.54 -8.04
C ASN A 404 9.83 6.44 -8.07
N LEU A 405 10.53 6.99 -7.08
CA LEU A 405 11.99 7.16 -7.05
C LEU A 405 12.68 6.28 -6.01
N THR A 406 11.92 5.65 -5.12
CA THR A 406 12.47 4.74 -4.09
C THR A 406 13.36 3.67 -4.73
N PRO A 407 14.43 3.19 -4.04
CA PRO A 407 15.44 2.32 -4.63
C PRO A 407 15.00 0.86 -4.83
N PHE A 408 13.70 0.60 -4.82
CA PHE A 408 13.13 -0.67 -5.24
C PHE A 408 13.27 -0.87 -6.76
N LYS A 409 13.32 -2.13 -7.21
CA LYS A 409 13.52 -2.49 -8.61
C LYS A 409 12.28 -3.18 -9.20
N GLN A 410 12.20 -4.50 -9.04
CA GLN A 410 11.16 -5.32 -9.66
C GLN A 410 9.77 -5.12 -9.05
N ASN A 411 9.70 -4.80 -7.76
CA ASN A 411 8.46 -4.36 -7.10
C ASN A 411 8.68 -3.00 -6.45
N ARG A 412 7.62 -2.21 -6.32
CA ARG A 412 7.65 -0.94 -5.59
C ARG A 412 6.33 -0.71 -4.88
N GLY A 413 6.45 -0.22 -3.64
CA GLY A 413 5.34 -0.09 -2.71
C GLY A 413 5.21 -1.27 -1.75
N ALA A 414 4.71 -0.98 -0.56
CA ALA A 414 4.39 -1.93 0.49
C ALA A 414 3.22 -1.42 1.30
N ASN A 415 2.54 -2.31 2.02
CA ASN A 415 1.63 -1.89 3.08
C ASN A 415 2.39 -1.75 4.40
N GLY A 416 1.98 -0.80 5.23
CA GLY A 416 2.33 -0.78 6.65
C GLY A 416 1.67 -1.94 7.39
N LEU A 417 2.08 -2.20 8.62
CA LEU A 417 1.49 -3.25 9.44
C LEU A 417 -0.02 -3.00 9.62
N PRO A 418 -0.86 -4.07 9.61
CA PRO A 418 -2.28 -3.92 9.89
C PRO A 418 -2.48 -3.37 11.30
N ARG A 419 -3.41 -2.44 11.45
CA ARG A 419 -3.67 -1.73 12.70
C ARG A 419 -5.11 -1.94 13.16
N GLU A 420 -5.29 -2.10 14.46
CA GLU A 420 -6.59 -2.03 15.11
C GLU A 420 -6.79 -0.62 15.67
N LEU A 421 -7.83 0.06 15.18
CA LEU A 421 -8.14 1.44 15.56
C LEU A 421 -9.06 1.44 16.77
N LYS A 422 -8.74 2.28 17.77
CA LYS A 422 -9.55 2.50 18.96
C LYS A 422 -9.69 3.99 19.25
N LEU A 423 -10.69 4.35 20.03
CA LEU A 423 -10.96 5.74 20.38
C LEU A 423 -10.79 5.95 21.87
N TYR A 424 -10.05 6.99 22.24
CA TYR A 424 -9.92 7.41 23.62
C TYR A 424 -10.31 8.87 23.80
N GLU A 425 -10.81 9.19 25.00
CA GLU A 425 -11.12 10.56 25.40
C GLU A 425 -10.00 11.10 26.27
N LYS A 426 -9.60 12.32 26.00
CA LYS A 426 -8.61 13.06 26.80
C LYS A 426 -8.99 14.54 26.85
N ASN A 427 -9.16 15.08 28.07
CA ASN A 427 -9.48 16.49 28.30
C ASN A 427 -10.70 16.98 27.50
N GLY A 428 -11.73 16.13 27.40
CA GLY A 428 -12.97 16.45 26.66
C GLY A 428 -12.86 16.37 25.14
N LYS A 429 -11.71 15.93 24.59
CA LYS A 429 -11.49 15.69 23.17
C LYS A 429 -11.29 14.21 22.88
N TYR A 430 -11.51 13.84 21.62
CA TYR A 430 -11.41 12.46 21.18
C TYR A 430 -10.22 12.25 20.23
N TYR A 431 -9.48 11.18 20.46
CA TYR A 431 -8.30 10.80 19.68
C TYR A 431 -8.36 9.33 19.29
N VAL A 432 -7.87 9.03 18.09
CA VAL A 432 -7.72 7.65 17.61
C VAL A 432 -6.35 7.11 18.02
N SER A 433 -6.32 5.93 18.64
CA SER A 433 -5.10 5.14 18.74
C SER A 433 -5.06 4.10 17.62
N ALA A 434 -3.91 3.94 17.00
CA ALA A 434 -3.69 3.06 15.85
C ALA A 434 -2.56 2.08 16.17
N ASN A 435 -2.84 1.07 17.02
CA ASN A 435 -1.86 0.06 17.38
C ASN A 435 -1.79 -1.06 16.33
N VAL A 436 -0.68 -1.78 16.29
CA VAL A 436 -0.60 -2.98 15.47
C VAL A 436 -1.73 -3.94 15.84
N ALA A 437 -2.30 -4.60 14.85
CA ALA A 437 -3.27 -5.66 15.11
C ALA A 437 -2.57 -6.82 15.86
N PRO A 438 -3.23 -7.48 16.84
CA PRO A 438 -2.61 -8.54 17.62
C PRO A 438 -2.02 -9.68 16.80
N GLU A 439 -2.55 -9.91 15.61
CA GLU A 439 -2.07 -10.93 14.67
C GLU A 439 -0.62 -10.71 14.23
N VAL A 440 -0.13 -9.48 14.25
CA VAL A 440 1.26 -9.12 13.89
C VAL A 440 2.27 -9.80 14.80
N TYR A 441 1.94 -10.01 16.06
CA TYR A 441 2.84 -10.68 17.01
C TYR A 441 3.09 -12.16 16.68
N ALA A 442 2.31 -12.78 15.80
CA ALA A 442 2.59 -14.12 15.26
C ALA A 442 3.85 -14.17 14.36
N LEU A 443 4.33 -13.02 13.92
CA LEU A 443 5.60 -12.92 13.18
C LEU A 443 6.83 -13.17 14.06
N ARG A 444 6.73 -13.10 15.38
CA ARG A 444 7.83 -13.34 16.33
C ARG A 444 8.28 -14.80 16.28
N LYS A 445 9.53 -15.05 15.87
CA LYS A 445 10.13 -16.39 15.75
C LYS A 445 11.09 -16.72 16.89
N GLU A 446 11.86 -15.76 17.33
CA GLU A 446 12.85 -15.87 18.41
C GLU A 446 12.84 -14.58 19.22
N THR A 447 12.93 -14.70 20.54
CA THR A 447 12.98 -13.56 21.47
C THR A 447 14.28 -13.58 22.24
N LYS A 448 14.94 -12.43 22.33
CA LYS A 448 16.07 -12.17 23.22
C LYS A 448 15.61 -11.21 24.31
N ASP A 449 15.51 -11.69 25.53
CA ASP A 449 15.32 -10.85 26.71
C ASP A 449 16.65 -10.20 27.08
N LEU A 450 16.64 -8.89 27.24
CA LEU A 450 17.81 -8.11 27.62
C LEU A 450 17.64 -7.57 29.04
N ALA A 451 18.76 -7.47 29.77
CA ALA A 451 18.73 -6.95 31.12
C ALA A 451 18.30 -5.48 31.13
N ASP A 452 17.47 -5.11 32.09
CA ASP A 452 17.14 -3.72 32.39
C ASP A 452 18.40 -2.85 32.48
N ALA A 453 18.31 -1.61 32.03
CA ALA A 453 19.43 -0.70 31.98
C ALA A 453 19.08 0.66 32.53
N SER A 454 19.91 1.13 33.48
CA SER A 454 19.97 2.54 33.88
C SER A 454 21.15 3.20 33.16
N VAL A 455 20.85 4.12 32.27
CA VAL A 455 21.82 4.72 31.35
C VAL A 455 22.04 6.19 31.73
N ALA A 456 23.29 6.57 31.94
CA ALA A 456 23.68 7.94 32.26
C ALA A 456 24.32 8.67 31.05
N ASP A 457 24.75 7.92 30.02
CA ASP A 457 25.31 8.41 28.77
C ASP A 457 24.85 7.48 27.64
N ALA A 458 25.53 6.34 27.48
CA ALA A 458 25.15 5.35 26.47
C ALA A 458 25.47 3.91 26.91
N LYS A 459 24.73 2.95 26.36
CA LYS A 459 24.98 1.50 26.49
C LYS A 459 24.86 0.85 25.13
N ASP A 460 25.99 0.39 24.60
CA ASP A 460 26.02 -0.35 23.33
C ASP A 460 25.52 -1.78 23.51
N LEU A 461 24.69 -2.24 22.57
CA LEU A 461 24.17 -3.59 22.43
C LEU A 461 24.54 -4.10 21.04
N LYS A 462 25.86 -4.24 20.79
CA LYS A 462 26.41 -4.63 19.50
C LYS A 462 25.97 -6.01 19.09
N GLY A 463 25.56 -6.17 17.84
CA GLY A 463 25.22 -7.47 17.24
C GLY A 463 24.00 -8.13 17.86
N VAL A 464 23.19 -7.43 18.65
CA VAL A 464 22.00 -8.01 19.29
C VAL A 464 21.01 -8.55 18.28
N ALA A 465 20.91 -7.91 17.10
CA ALA A 465 20.07 -8.31 15.98
C ALA A 465 20.85 -8.88 14.78
N ALA A 466 22.13 -9.27 14.94
CA ALA A 466 23.02 -9.70 13.85
C ALA A 466 22.47 -10.85 12.98
N ASN A 467 21.73 -11.79 13.58
CA ASN A 467 21.16 -12.94 12.87
C ASN A 467 19.69 -12.74 12.44
N MET A 468 19.20 -11.50 12.46
CA MET A 468 17.80 -11.18 12.18
C MET A 468 17.60 -10.58 10.78
N ASN A 469 18.68 -10.41 10.02
CA ASN A 469 18.66 -9.93 8.63
C ASN A 469 17.87 -8.61 8.44
N GLY A 470 17.94 -7.69 9.43
CA GLY A 470 17.22 -6.42 9.42
C GLY A 470 15.71 -6.54 9.63
N ALA A 471 15.21 -7.71 10.06
CA ALA A 471 13.79 -7.95 10.32
C ALA A 471 13.58 -8.32 11.79
N PHE A 472 13.23 -7.32 12.61
CA PHE A 472 13.07 -7.52 14.06
C PHE A 472 12.15 -6.46 14.68
N GLU A 473 11.68 -6.77 15.88
CA GLU A 473 10.93 -5.86 16.73
C GLU A 473 11.72 -5.59 18.01
N ILE A 474 11.63 -4.36 18.51
CA ILE A 474 12.15 -3.95 19.81
C ILE A 474 10.95 -3.56 20.67
N GLU A 475 10.78 -4.25 21.81
CA GLU A 475 9.81 -3.94 22.85
C GLU A 475 10.55 -3.37 24.06
N ALA A 476 10.12 -2.22 24.59
CA ALA A 476 10.76 -1.61 25.75
C ALA A 476 9.83 -0.65 26.50
N ASP A 477 10.09 -0.50 27.81
CA ASP A 477 9.57 0.57 28.66
C ASP A 477 10.67 1.59 28.89
N VAL A 478 10.50 2.81 28.39
CA VAL A 478 11.47 3.90 28.45
C VAL A 478 11.01 4.94 29.45
N THR A 479 11.86 5.23 30.45
CA THR A 479 11.65 6.30 31.45
C THR A 479 12.75 7.35 31.29
N PRO A 480 12.52 8.44 30.52
CA PRO A 480 13.47 9.54 30.39
C PRO A 480 13.60 10.36 31.67
N ASP A 481 14.72 11.07 31.84
CA ASP A 481 14.78 12.19 32.78
C ASP A 481 13.76 13.28 32.38
N ALA A 482 13.19 13.95 33.35
CA ALA A 482 12.11 14.92 33.16
C ALA A 482 12.47 16.11 32.20
N ASN A 483 13.75 16.41 32.03
CA ASN A 483 14.24 17.47 31.14
C ASN A 483 15.28 16.97 30.12
N GLY A 484 15.46 15.63 30.06
CA GLY A 484 16.47 15.00 29.22
C GLY A 484 15.93 14.43 27.92
N ILE A 485 16.84 13.82 27.19
CA ILE A 485 16.57 12.99 26.03
C ILE A 485 16.88 11.54 26.42
N ALA A 486 16.03 10.61 26.03
CA ALA A 486 16.29 9.18 26.12
C ALA A 486 15.90 8.50 24.82
N GLY A 487 16.78 7.65 24.27
CA GLY A 487 16.54 7.07 22.97
C GLY A 487 17.19 5.73 22.72
N ILE A 488 16.77 5.13 21.61
CA ILE A 488 17.30 3.92 21.03
C ILE A 488 17.83 4.26 19.64
N GLU A 489 19.13 4.05 19.43
CA GLU A 489 19.75 4.08 18.10
C GLU A 489 19.72 2.66 17.53
N ILE A 490 19.23 2.54 16.30
CA ILE A 490 19.25 1.33 15.49
C ILE A 490 20.27 1.56 14.40
N SER A 491 21.30 0.71 14.29
CA SER A 491 22.42 0.98 13.39
C SER A 491 23.06 -0.27 12.80
N ASN A 492 23.92 -0.07 11.80
CA ASN A 492 24.71 -1.13 11.17
C ASN A 492 26.23 -0.80 11.20
N ASN A 493 27.03 -1.72 10.67
CA ASN A 493 28.49 -1.58 10.60
C ASN A 493 28.97 -0.59 9.51
N LYS A 494 28.05 -0.01 8.74
CA LYS A 494 28.31 1.05 7.75
C LYS A 494 28.12 2.46 8.30
N ARG A 495 27.85 2.57 9.62
CA ARG A 495 27.54 3.81 10.33
C ARG A 495 26.20 4.45 9.92
N GLU A 496 25.35 3.69 9.26
CA GLU A 496 23.98 4.09 8.99
C GLU A 496 23.13 3.84 10.22
N ARG A 497 22.21 4.75 10.51
CA ARG A 497 21.40 4.69 11.73
C ARG A 497 20.05 5.37 11.60
N THR A 498 19.10 4.88 12.37
CA THR A 498 17.83 5.53 12.67
C THR A 498 17.76 5.75 14.17
N LEU A 499 17.42 6.97 14.60
CA LEU A 499 17.28 7.31 16.01
C LEU A 499 15.80 7.41 16.38
N ILE A 500 15.43 6.82 17.50
CA ILE A 500 14.11 7.00 18.11
C ILE A 500 14.33 7.49 19.52
N TYR A 501 13.80 8.68 19.86
CA TYR A 501 14.06 9.27 21.16
C TYR A 501 12.91 10.15 21.67
N PHE A 502 12.81 10.22 22.97
CA PHE A 502 11.95 11.12 23.72
C PHE A 502 12.73 12.37 24.09
N ASP A 503 12.30 13.53 23.62
CA ASP A 503 12.78 14.84 24.05
C ASP A 503 11.76 15.42 25.04
N MET A 504 12.05 15.25 26.32
CA MET A 504 11.13 15.64 27.39
C MET A 504 11.03 17.15 27.54
N LYS A 505 12.08 17.89 27.19
CA LYS A 505 12.06 19.35 27.22
C LYS A 505 11.16 19.94 26.16
N GLN A 506 11.10 19.31 24.97
CA GLN A 506 10.23 19.72 23.89
C GLN A 506 8.86 19.00 23.92
N GLY A 507 8.69 18.00 24.78
CA GLY A 507 7.47 17.20 24.86
C GLY A 507 7.18 16.41 23.59
N LYS A 508 8.21 15.78 23.01
CA LYS A 508 8.13 15.08 21.73
C LYS A 508 8.76 13.70 21.78
N VAL A 509 8.22 12.77 21.00
CA VAL A 509 8.95 11.59 20.53
C VAL A 509 9.36 11.84 19.08
N VAL A 510 10.59 11.50 18.74
CA VAL A 510 11.22 11.77 17.44
C VAL A 510 11.70 10.47 16.82
N MET A 511 11.50 10.32 15.52
CA MET A 511 12.15 9.32 14.68
C MET A 511 12.99 10.04 13.64
N ASP A 512 14.31 9.94 13.76
CA ASP A 512 15.28 10.59 12.89
C ASP A 512 15.90 9.58 11.95
N ARG A 513 15.67 9.75 10.65
CA ARG A 513 16.22 8.92 9.56
C ARG A 513 17.23 9.65 8.68
N THR A 514 17.79 10.77 9.15
CA THR A 514 18.71 11.59 8.36
C THR A 514 19.96 10.85 7.91
N GLU A 515 20.37 9.82 8.66
CA GLU A 515 21.54 8.97 8.38
C GLU A 515 21.16 7.49 8.20
N SER A 516 19.94 7.20 7.71
CA SER A 516 19.37 5.85 7.65
C SER A 516 19.85 4.98 6.48
N GLY A 517 20.77 5.46 5.64
CA GLY A 517 21.28 4.79 4.46
C GLY A 517 21.16 5.64 3.21
N LEU A 518 20.61 5.08 2.10
CA LEU A 518 20.35 5.85 0.90
C LEU A 518 19.25 6.88 1.18
N THR A 519 19.60 8.15 1.09
CA THR A 519 18.69 9.28 1.30
C THR A 519 18.62 10.22 0.11
N ASP A 520 19.44 9.97 -0.91
CA ASP A 520 19.62 10.83 -2.08
C ASP A 520 19.20 10.17 -3.41
N PHE A 521 18.43 9.09 -3.33
CA PHE A 521 17.85 8.45 -4.50
C PHE A 521 16.96 9.46 -5.25
N GLY A 522 17.07 9.44 -6.57
CA GLY A 522 16.33 10.37 -7.43
C GLY A 522 16.95 11.77 -7.56
N LYS A 523 18.13 12.06 -7.01
CA LYS A 523 18.87 13.32 -7.28
C LYS A 523 19.00 13.66 -8.75
N GLN A 524 19.01 12.66 -9.61
CA GLN A 524 19.12 12.78 -11.06
C GLN A 524 17.75 12.71 -11.75
N ALA A 525 16.66 12.50 -11.01
CA ALA A 525 15.34 12.54 -11.61
C ALA A 525 15.04 13.96 -12.05
N VAL A 526 15.02 14.15 -13.34
CA VAL A 526 14.47 15.36 -13.98
C VAL A 526 13.00 15.43 -13.56
N PRO A 527 12.45 16.63 -13.20
CA PRO A 527 11.00 16.77 -13.03
C PRO A 527 10.34 16.20 -14.27
N HIS A 528 9.52 15.20 -14.09
CA HIS A 528 8.93 14.49 -15.21
C HIS A 528 8.05 15.43 -16.04
N ASP A 529 8.04 15.25 -17.34
CA ASP A 529 7.09 15.93 -18.25
C ASP A 529 5.64 15.78 -17.79
N ILE A 530 5.32 14.71 -17.06
CA ILE A 530 4.02 14.47 -16.39
C ILE A 530 3.75 15.52 -15.32
N GLU A 531 4.72 15.83 -14.44
CA GLU A 531 4.55 16.87 -13.41
C GLU A 531 4.43 18.25 -14.04
N LEU A 532 5.19 18.51 -15.10
CA LEU A 532 5.08 19.76 -15.87
C LEU A 532 3.75 19.86 -16.62
N ALA A 533 3.23 18.75 -17.14
CA ALA A 533 1.92 18.70 -17.76
C ALA A 533 0.80 18.91 -16.75
N TRP A 534 0.91 18.30 -15.57
CA TRP A 534 0.01 18.53 -14.43
C TRP A 534 0.02 19.97 -13.97
N ASP A 535 1.19 20.59 -13.84
CA ASP A 535 1.32 22.01 -13.48
C ASP A 535 0.62 22.91 -14.47
N LYS A 536 0.74 22.63 -15.77
CA LYS A 536 0.03 23.38 -16.82
C LYS A 536 -1.48 23.19 -16.73
N GLN A 537 -1.95 21.97 -16.49
CA GLN A 537 -3.36 21.67 -16.33
C GLN A 537 -3.92 22.35 -15.09
N ARG A 538 -3.24 22.23 -13.95
CA ARG A 538 -3.64 22.87 -12.69
C ARG A 538 -3.67 24.40 -12.79
N ALA A 539 -2.69 24.99 -13.45
CA ALA A 539 -2.68 26.42 -13.73
C ALA A 539 -3.88 26.86 -14.60
N ALA A 540 -4.24 26.06 -15.61
CA ALA A 540 -5.43 26.31 -16.43
C ALA A 540 -6.74 26.19 -15.62
N GLU A 541 -6.76 25.38 -14.56
CA GLU A 541 -7.86 25.21 -13.63
C GLU A 541 -7.85 26.23 -12.47
N GLY A 542 -6.89 27.16 -12.43
CA GLY A 542 -6.70 28.12 -11.36
C GLY A 542 -6.22 27.51 -10.03
N LYS A 543 -5.61 26.31 -10.09
CA LYS A 543 -5.04 25.60 -8.94
C LYS A 543 -3.56 25.90 -8.79
N GLU A 544 -3.02 25.83 -7.56
CA GLU A 544 -1.58 25.93 -7.30
C GLU A 544 -0.82 24.80 -8.03
N PRO A 545 0.36 25.08 -8.59
CA PRO A 545 1.18 24.07 -9.25
C PRO A 545 1.49 22.87 -8.33
N ALA A 546 1.25 21.66 -8.80
CA ALA A 546 1.58 20.45 -8.05
C ALA A 546 3.07 20.37 -7.70
N ARG A 547 3.92 20.91 -8.58
CA ARG A 547 5.36 20.97 -8.40
C ARG A 547 5.82 21.82 -7.21
N ILE A 548 5.17 22.95 -6.93
CA ILE A 548 5.48 23.76 -5.73
C ILE A 548 5.15 22.96 -4.47
N ALA A 549 4.07 22.21 -4.52
CA ALA A 549 3.59 21.39 -3.43
C ALA A 549 4.34 20.04 -3.30
N ASN A 550 4.88 19.50 -4.41
CA ASN A 550 5.55 18.20 -4.49
C ASN A 550 7.01 18.30 -4.94
N SER A 551 7.63 19.49 -4.95
CA SER A 551 9.04 19.60 -5.30
C SER A 551 9.90 18.87 -4.28
N ILE A 552 10.66 17.87 -4.70
CA ILE A 552 11.51 17.08 -3.84
C ILE A 552 12.78 17.87 -3.53
N ASN A 553 12.94 18.29 -2.30
CA ASN A 553 14.24 18.68 -1.76
C ASN A 553 14.81 17.48 -0.99
N TYR A 554 15.63 16.67 -1.63
CA TYR A 554 16.14 15.42 -1.06
C TYR A 554 16.80 15.58 0.30
N LYS A 555 17.39 16.73 0.60
CA LYS A 555 17.95 16.99 1.93
C LYS A 555 16.89 17.13 3.00
N ASN A 556 15.70 17.65 2.64
CA ASN A 556 14.67 18.00 3.61
C ASN A 556 13.44 17.10 3.53
N ASP A 557 13.26 16.39 2.41
CA ASP A 557 12.02 15.63 2.19
C ASP A 557 12.16 14.15 2.57
N PHE A 558 13.33 13.54 2.39
CA PHE A 558 13.57 12.17 2.83
C PHE A 558 14.48 12.10 4.05
N ALA A 559 15.65 12.74 3.99
CA ALA A 559 16.64 12.77 5.08
C ALA A 559 16.19 13.76 6.18
N LEU A 560 15.16 13.39 6.94
CA LEU A 560 14.57 14.27 7.96
C LEU A 560 14.20 13.50 9.24
N ALA A 561 13.94 14.24 10.30
CA ALA A 561 13.36 13.74 11.53
C ALA A 561 11.86 14.06 11.58
N THR A 562 11.04 13.02 11.76
CA THR A 562 9.62 13.16 12.08
C THR A 562 9.42 13.19 13.59
N TRP A 563 8.32 13.75 14.06
CA TRP A 563 8.05 13.82 15.50
C TRP A 563 6.56 13.87 15.80
N ALA A 564 6.19 13.38 16.99
CA ALA A 564 4.83 13.45 17.52
C ALA A 564 4.83 14.08 18.91
N PRO A 565 3.76 14.83 19.29
CA PRO A 565 3.66 15.43 20.60
C PRO A 565 3.32 14.38 21.67
N LEU A 566 4.07 14.34 22.77
CA LEU A 566 3.81 13.46 23.90
C LEU A 566 2.50 13.77 24.64
N SER A 567 1.90 14.92 24.35
CA SER A 567 0.58 15.28 24.86
C SER A 567 -0.54 14.35 24.40
N LEU A 568 -0.31 13.49 23.41
CA LEU A 568 -1.23 12.42 23.01
C LEU A 568 -1.26 11.26 23.99
N CYS A 569 -0.18 11.03 24.75
CA CYS A 569 -0.10 10.06 25.85
C CYS A 569 -0.84 10.57 27.09
N GLU A 570 -0.90 9.78 28.16
CA GLU A 570 -1.54 10.16 29.43
C GLU A 570 -0.81 11.31 30.12
N ASP A 571 -1.57 12.20 30.76
CA ASP A 571 -0.99 13.33 31.48
C ASP A 571 -0.17 12.84 32.69
N GLY A 572 0.99 13.47 32.91
CA GLY A 572 1.89 13.12 33.99
C GLY A 572 2.61 11.78 33.83
N LYS A 573 2.51 11.15 32.66
CA LYS A 573 3.21 9.90 32.36
C LYS A 573 4.71 10.11 32.35
N LYS A 574 5.46 9.17 32.95
CA LYS A 574 6.93 9.20 33.05
C LYS A 574 7.59 8.08 32.27
N THR A 575 6.87 6.98 32.09
CA THR A 575 7.35 5.77 31.40
C THR A 575 6.50 5.53 30.15
N TYR A 576 7.13 5.34 29.03
CA TYR A 576 6.50 5.13 27.73
C TYR A 576 6.80 3.71 27.24
N HIS A 577 5.77 2.95 26.94
CA HIS A 577 5.91 1.66 26.28
C HIS A 577 6.11 1.88 24.78
N VAL A 578 7.10 1.22 24.19
CA VAL A 578 7.38 1.29 22.76
C VAL A 578 7.45 -0.10 22.13
N ASP A 579 6.81 -0.23 20.97
CA ASP A 579 7.01 -1.31 20.02
C ASP A 579 7.61 -0.71 18.76
N ILE A 580 8.79 -1.14 18.36
CA ILE A 580 9.51 -0.65 17.18
C ILE A 580 9.71 -1.81 16.22
N PHE A 581 9.05 -1.77 15.10
CA PHE A 581 9.14 -2.78 14.05
C PHE A 581 10.14 -2.33 12.99
N VAL A 582 11.17 -3.12 12.76
CA VAL A 582 12.22 -2.86 11.77
C VAL A 582 12.15 -3.90 10.67
N ASP A 583 12.12 -3.45 9.42
CA ASP A 583 12.27 -4.29 8.25
C ASP A 583 13.37 -3.73 7.35
N LYS A 584 13.71 -4.43 6.29
CA LYS A 584 14.80 -4.04 5.37
C LYS A 584 14.68 -2.62 4.82
N SER A 585 13.46 -2.12 4.71
CA SER A 585 13.19 -0.81 4.10
C SER A 585 12.24 0.06 4.91
N SER A 586 11.97 -0.27 6.19
CA SER A 586 11.06 0.52 7.02
C SER A 586 11.37 0.42 8.51
N VAL A 587 10.91 1.45 9.24
CA VAL A 587 10.82 1.44 10.70
C VAL A 587 9.44 1.99 11.07
N GLU A 588 8.67 1.20 11.83
CA GLU A 588 7.40 1.63 12.42
C GLU A 588 7.50 1.67 13.93
N LEU A 589 7.07 2.76 14.54
CA LEU A 589 7.06 2.99 15.99
C LEU A 589 5.62 3.11 16.48
N PHE A 590 5.32 2.41 17.56
CA PHE A 590 4.07 2.53 18.30
C PHE A 590 4.36 2.85 19.76
N VAL A 591 3.76 3.92 20.29
CA VAL A 591 3.94 4.34 21.68
C VAL A 591 2.60 4.20 22.40
N ASP A 592 2.63 3.57 23.58
CA ASP A 592 1.48 3.44 24.48
C ASP A 592 0.24 2.88 23.78
N GLY A 593 0.40 1.71 23.14
CA GLY A 593 -0.70 1.05 22.44
C GLY A 593 -1.23 1.85 21.25
N GLY A 594 -0.32 2.52 20.51
CA GLY A 594 -0.63 3.25 19.30
C GLY A 594 -1.31 4.61 19.51
N ARG A 595 -1.23 5.21 20.72
CA ARG A 595 -1.60 6.61 20.91
C ARG A 595 -0.74 7.53 20.06
N ILE A 596 0.50 7.13 19.83
CA ILE A 596 1.38 7.66 18.81
C ILE A 596 1.80 6.49 17.90
N ALA A 597 1.65 6.65 16.61
CA ALA A 597 2.17 5.77 15.58
C ALA A 597 3.01 6.59 14.61
N MET A 598 4.14 6.05 14.17
CA MET A 598 5.05 6.71 13.22
C MET A 598 5.59 5.67 12.24
N THR A 599 5.41 5.89 10.95
CA THR A 599 5.87 5.01 9.88
C THR A 599 6.85 5.75 8.98
N ASN A 600 8.06 5.23 8.84
CA ASN A 600 9.10 5.81 7.99
C ASN A 600 9.80 4.74 7.15
N LEU A 601 9.96 4.99 5.85
CA LEU A 601 10.86 4.23 4.99
C LEU A 601 12.31 4.54 5.36
N VAL A 602 13.18 3.54 5.26
CA VAL A 602 14.63 3.63 5.41
C VAL A 602 15.30 2.75 4.36
N PHE A 603 16.50 3.08 3.91
CA PHE A 603 17.19 2.31 2.87
C PHE A 603 18.66 2.08 3.25
N PRO A 604 18.93 1.33 4.35
CA PRO A 604 20.30 1.03 4.75
C PRO A 604 20.99 0.10 3.73
N VAL A 605 22.25 0.33 3.44
CA VAL A 605 23.03 -0.49 2.48
C VAL A 605 23.51 -1.81 3.10
N ALA A 606 23.34 -1.98 4.40
CA ALA A 606 23.54 -3.22 5.15
C ALA A 606 22.44 -3.35 6.21
N PRO A 607 22.03 -4.56 6.60
CA PRO A 607 21.03 -4.77 7.62
C PRO A 607 21.38 -4.05 8.93
N TYR A 608 20.38 -3.50 9.61
CA TYR A 608 20.56 -3.05 10.98
C TYR A 608 20.77 -4.25 11.91
N GLU A 609 21.82 -4.18 12.75
CA GLU A 609 22.26 -5.29 13.60
C GLU A 609 22.55 -4.86 15.03
N ASN A 610 22.73 -3.54 15.25
CA ASN A 610 23.17 -2.98 16.51
C ASN A 610 22.10 -2.09 17.11
N LEU A 611 21.99 -2.12 18.42
CA LEU A 611 21.24 -1.15 19.20
C LEU A 611 22.16 -0.40 20.11
N LYS A 612 21.85 0.86 20.40
CA LYS A 612 22.46 1.65 21.45
C LYS A 612 21.37 2.38 22.22
N LEU A 613 21.34 2.16 23.52
CA LEU A 613 20.53 2.95 24.45
C LEU A 613 21.33 4.18 24.81
N TYR A 614 20.72 5.36 24.77
CA TYR A 614 21.44 6.59 25.09
C TYR A 614 20.55 7.62 25.80
N THR A 615 21.19 8.53 26.49
CA THR A 615 20.52 9.66 27.15
C THR A 615 21.37 10.91 27.05
N GLN A 616 20.72 12.05 27.14
CA GLN A 616 21.38 13.37 27.26
C GLN A 616 20.64 14.22 28.30
N GLY A 617 21.38 14.88 29.19
CA GLY A 617 20.80 15.79 30.18
C GLY A 617 20.15 15.11 31.38
N GLY A 618 20.52 13.85 31.68
CA GLY A 618 20.04 13.11 32.84
C GLY A 618 20.19 11.61 32.67
N LYS A 619 19.62 10.82 33.58
CA LYS A 619 19.57 9.35 33.49
C LYS A 619 18.29 8.91 32.85
N ALA A 620 18.34 7.79 32.14
CA ALA A 620 17.15 7.12 31.61
C ALA A 620 17.13 5.67 32.04
N GLU A 621 15.93 5.15 32.31
CA GLU A 621 15.68 3.74 32.59
C GLU A 621 15.08 3.08 31.35
N PHE A 622 15.61 1.91 30.98
CA PHE A 622 15.09 1.04 29.94
C PHE A 622 14.78 -0.30 30.58
N LYS A 623 13.50 -0.67 30.62
CA LYS A 623 13.02 -1.89 31.26
C LYS A 623 12.26 -2.75 30.27
N ASN A 624 12.09 -4.04 30.62
CA ASN A 624 11.37 -5.01 29.82
C ASN A 624 11.87 -5.05 28.36
N LEU A 625 13.17 -4.79 28.15
CA LEU A 625 13.78 -4.68 26.84
C LEU A 625 13.88 -6.06 26.18
N LYS A 626 13.21 -6.23 25.06
CA LYS A 626 13.24 -7.46 24.25
C LYS A 626 13.51 -7.13 22.80
N VAL A 627 14.17 -8.07 22.13
CA VAL A 627 14.35 -8.03 20.69
C VAL A 627 13.82 -9.34 20.10
N HIS A 628 12.82 -9.21 19.22
CA HIS A 628 12.17 -10.35 18.58
C HIS A 628 12.59 -10.42 17.12
N LYS A 629 13.11 -11.57 16.69
CA LYS A 629 13.30 -11.84 15.27
C LYS A 629 11.94 -12.01 14.62
N LEU A 630 11.71 -11.31 13.49
CA LEU A 630 10.47 -11.39 12.74
C LEU A 630 10.65 -12.17 11.43
N GLY A 631 9.58 -12.79 10.95
CA GLY A 631 9.54 -13.48 9.67
C GLY A 631 8.17 -14.09 9.38
N LEU A 632 7.89 -14.33 8.11
CA LEU A 632 6.71 -15.04 7.61
C LEU A 632 6.86 -16.57 7.79
#